data_4fc78e2512a837c1dd483a79afe145cc
#
_entry.id   4fc78e2512a837c1dd483a79afe145cc
#
_cell.length_a   1.000
_cell.length_b   1.000
_cell.length_c   1.000
_cell.angle_alpha   90.00
_cell.angle_beta   90.00
_cell.angle_gamma   90.00
#
_symmetry.space_group_name_H-M   'P 1'
#
loop_
_entity.id
_entity.type
_entity.pdbx_description
1 polymer ?
#
loop_
_entity_poly.entity_id
_entity_poly.type
_entity_poly.pdbx_seq_one_letter_code
_entity_poly.pdbx_strand_id
1 'polypeptide(L)'
;RTEYLFLSHCHKDHSGAFSRLVSRGFRGWLVAAGATVELARIRYNKVIQADPLSAWPMGLGRDLHFSCGRSGHCVGGLWFHIWDSGKSCFYSGDYQPGPLAFAVDQVKGRRADLAIVDCAHPDTQEDARALRSRILEWIGPCIADGRRVVLPLPRYGRGLELIALIKENFPQAEIAADQGFTAAVEQVCGYGEWLRAGREEQIRAFLEEQPEKRLERDVYDILLLGDTHLEQERCRSLAERELARGGLVIITGRVKPGGFVQTLLDGKKAVRAHFPHHQSMGDFMALLEQNNFQTVVPFHNGRRELYFQAAGTGSKRGLG
;
A
#
# COMPACT_ATOMS: atom_id res chain seq x y z
N ARG A 1 -9.24 8.64 -29.12
CA ARG A 1 -10.27 8.29 -28.12
C ARG A 1 -9.69 7.18 -27.25
N THR A 2 -9.66 7.35 -25.91
CA THR A 2 -9.15 6.31 -24.99
C THR A 2 -10.13 5.14 -24.97
N GLU A 3 -9.66 3.93 -25.32
CA GLU A 3 -10.48 2.73 -25.35
C GLU A 3 -10.38 1.92 -24.06
N TYR A 4 -9.20 1.92 -23.43
CA TYR A 4 -8.92 1.17 -22.20
C TYR A 4 -8.28 2.08 -21.15
N LEU A 5 -8.68 1.87 -19.90
CA LEU A 5 -8.09 2.52 -18.72
C LEU A 5 -7.68 1.42 -17.74
N PHE A 6 -6.40 1.33 -17.45
CA PHE A 6 -5.85 0.39 -16.48
C PHE A 6 -5.78 1.03 -15.10
N LEU A 7 -6.43 0.44 -14.12
CA LEU A 7 -6.45 0.91 -12.73
C LEU A 7 -5.73 -0.11 -11.85
N SER A 8 -4.63 0.32 -11.26
CA SER A 8 -3.77 -0.56 -10.45
C SER A 8 -4.39 -0.99 -9.13
N HIS A 9 -5.04 -0.08 -8.38
CA HIS A 9 -5.61 -0.40 -7.08
C HIS A 9 -6.64 0.65 -6.59
N CYS A 10 -7.25 0.38 -5.42
CA CYS A 10 -8.41 1.11 -4.92
C CYS A 10 -8.10 2.45 -4.23
N HIS A 11 -6.85 2.80 -3.89
CA HIS A 11 -6.52 4.03 -3.18
C HIS A 11 -6.97 5.28 -3.96
N LYS A 12 -7.34 6.34 -3.22
CA LYS A 12 -8.01 7.53 -3.80
C LYS A 12 -7.17 8.32 -4.78
N ASP A 13 -5.86 8.36 -4.61
CA ASP A 13 -4.91 9.01 -5.51
C ASP A 13 -4.81 8.31 -6.88
N HIS A 14 -5.18 7.02 -6.96
CA HIS A 14 -5.28 6.24 -8.19
C HIS A 14 -6.72 6.15 -8.73
N SER A 15 -7.69 5.81 -7.88
CA SER A 15 -9.08 5.58 -8.29
C SER A 15 -9.97 6.83 -8.27
N GLY A 16 -9.61 7.84 -7.49
CA GLY A 16 -10.51 8.97 -7.17
C GLY A 16 -10.90 9.85 -8.36
N ALA A 17 -10.12 9.85 -9.43
CA ALA A 17 -10.45 10.60 -10.64
C ALA A 17 -11.41 9.85 -11.60
N PHE A 18 -11.69 8.57 -11.39
CA PHE A 18 -12.42 7.74 -12.35
C PHE A 18 -13.83 8.27 -12.63
N SER A 19 -14.61 8.60 -11.60
CA SER A 19 -15.97 9.15 -11.77
C SER A 19 -15.95 10.45 -12.57
N ARG A 20 -14.94 11.31 -12.36
CA ARG A 20 -14.75 12.54 -13.11
C ARG A 20 -14.38 12.28 -14.57
N LEU A 21 -13.59 11.24 -14.87
CA LEU A 21 -13.28 10.83 -16.23
C LEU A 21 -14.55 10.37 -16.96
N VAL A 22 -15.39 9.56 -16.30
CA VAL A 22 -16.67 9.10 -16.85
C VAL A 22 -17.61 10.29 -17.12
N SER A 23 -17.74 11.24 -16.20
CA SER A 23 -18.57 12.44 -16.38
C SER A 23 -18.06 13.35 -17.52
N ARG A 24 -16.75 13.32 -17.80
CA ARG A 24 -16.12 14.04 -18.91
C ARG A 24 -16.12 13.29 -20.25
N GLY A 25 -16.83 12.16 -20.32
CA GLY A 25 -17.08 11.47 -21.58
C GLY A 25 -16.21 10.25 -21.84
N PHE A 26 -15.49 9.71 -20.84
CA PHE A 26 -14.89 8.39 -20.98
C PHE A 26 -15.98 7.34 -21.19
N ARG A 27 -15.83 6.52 -22.24
CA ARG A 27 -16.77 5.46 -22.63
C ARG A 27 -16.07 4.14 -22.95
N GLY A 28 -14.76 4.06 -22.68
CA GLY A 28 -13.92 2.88 -22.88
C GLY A 28 -14.15 1.80 -21.80
N TRP A 29 -13.27 0.84 -21.75
CA TRP A 29 -13.26 -0.24 -20.77
C TRP A 29 -12.33 0.10 -19.61
N LEU A 30 -12.78 -0.18 -18.39
CA LEU A 30 -11.93 -0.18 -17.20
C LEU A 30 -11.31 -1.57 -17.04
N VAL A 31 -10.00 -1.66 -16.99
CA VAL A 31 -9.24 -2.90 -16.72
C VAL A 31 -8.72 -2.81 -15.29
N ALA A 32 -9.20 -3.66 -14.40
CA ALA A 32 -8.82 -3.65 -12.98
C ALA A 32 -9.13 -5.01 -12.33
N ALA A 33 -8.54 -5.30 -11.18
CA ALA A 33 -8.98 -6.42 -10.36
C ALA A 33 -10.41 -6.20 -9.84
N GLY A 34 -11.20 -7.27 -9.71
CA GLY A 34 -12.55 -7.22 -9.14
C GLY A 34 -12.55 -6.58 -7.74
N ALA A 35 -11.62 -6.99 -6.89
CA ALA A 35 -11.42 -6.40 -5.56
C ALA A 35 -11.18 -4.88 -5.62
N THR A 36 -10.40 -4.38 -6.58
CA THR A 36 -10.19 -2.94 -6.76
C THR A 36 -11.47 -2.21 -7.10
N VAL A 37 -12.28 -2.74 -7.99
CA VAL A 37 -13.58 -2.15 -8.39
C VAL A 37 -14.52 -2.06 -7.19
N GLU A 38 -14.59 -3.13 -6.41
CA GLU A 38 -15.46 -3.21 -5.23
C GLU A 38 -14.99 -2.29 -4.10
N LEU A 39 -13.71 -2.37 -3.70
CA LEU A 39 -13.15 -1.55 -2.61
C LEU A 39 -13.17 -0.05 -2.94
N ALA A 40 -12.95 0.32 -4.21
CA ALA A 40 -13.08 1.71 -4.68
C ALA A 40 -14.54 2.14 -4.91
N ARG A 41 -15.51 1.21 -4.72
CA ARG A 41 -16.95 1.44 -4.95
C ARG A 41 -17.27 2.00 -6.35
N ILE A 42 -16.55 1.50 -7.36
CA ILE A 42 -16.72 1.92 -8.74
C ILE A 42 -18.00 1.30 -9.30
N ARG A 43 -18.92 2.15 -9.77
CA ARG A 43 -20.15 1.75 -10.48
C ARG A 43 -19.97 2.06 -11.96
N TYR A 44 -19.54 1.06 -12.72
CA TYR A 44 -19.31 1.17 -14.16
C TYR A 44 -19.59 -0.15 -14.85
N ASN A 45 -20.27 -0.11 -16.00
CA ASN A 45 -20.75 -1.32 -16.68
C ASN A 45 -19.78 -1.93 -17.70
N LYS A 46 -18.69 -1.24 -18.02
CA LYS A 46 -17.64 -1.72 -18.93
C LYS A 46 -16.36 -2.02 -18.17
N VAL A 47 -16.35 -3.11 -17.42
CA VAL A 47 -15.21 -3.58 -16.66
C VAL A 47 -14.69 -4.87 -17.24
N ILE A 48 -13.38 -4.94 -17.47
CA ILE A 48 -12.63 -6.16 -17.75
C ILE A 48 -11.87 -6.50 -16.48
N GLN A 49 -12.22 -7.62 -15.88
CA GLN A 49 -11.54 -8.09 -14.67
C GLN A 49 -10.16 -8.62 -15.03
N ALA A 50 -9.11 -8.00 -14.49
CA ALA A 50 -7.75 -8.47 -14.60
C ALA A 50 -7.49 -9.52 -13.52
N ASP A 51 -7.13 -10.72 -13.93
CA ASP A 51 -6.83 -11.85 -13.06
C ASP A 51 -5.31 -12.06 -12.96
N PRO A 52 -4.69 -11.79 -11.81
CA PRO A 52 -3.25 -11.98 -11.60
C PRO A 52 -2.85 -13.46 -11.56
N LEU A 53 -3.80 -14.38 -11.36
CA LEU A 53 -3.55 -15.81 -11.32
C LEU A 53 -3.66 -16.47 -12.70
N SER A 54 -4.04 -15.71 -13.74
CA SER A 54 -4.11 -16.21 -15.10
C SER A 54 -2.72 -16.59 -15.61
N ALA A 55 -2.56 -17.82 -16.06
CA ALA A 55 -1.33 -18.30 -16.69
C ALA A 55 -1.08 -17.67 -18.07
N TRP A 56 -2.09 -17.05 -18.68
CA TRP A 56 -2.05 -16.54 -20.04
C TRP A 56 -2.34 -15.05 -20.10
N PRO A 57 -1.68 -14.32 -21.03
CA PRO A 57 -2.04 -12.94 -21.32
C PRO A 57 -3.49 -12.81 -21.79
N MET A 58 -4.10 -11.69 -21.43
CA MET A 58 -5.44 -11.34 -21.90
C MET A 58 -5.37 -10.45 -23.14
N GLY A 59 -6.14 -10.81 -24.18
CA GLY A 59 -6.30 -10.00 -25.39
C GLY A 59 -7.38 -8.94 -25.24
N LEU A 60 -7.13 -7.74 -25.74
CA LEU A 60 -8.05 -6.61 -25.75
C LEU A 60 -8.21 -6.11 -27.21
N GLY A 61 -9.41 -6.21 -27.74
CA GLY A 61 -9.66 -5.84 -29.14
C GLY A 61 -8.89 -6.72 -30.13
N ARG A 62 -8.23 -6.10 -31.15
CA ARG A 62 -7.55 -6.85 -32.20
C ARG A 62 -6.11 -7.22 -31.86
N ASP A 63 -5.34 -6.27 -31.31
CA ASP A 63 -3.88 -6.41 -31.24
C ASP A 63 -3.31 -6.10 -29.84
N LEU A 64 -4.09 -5.52 -28.93
CA LEU A 64 -3.63 -5.18 -27.60
C LEU A 64 -3.71 -6.40 -26.68
N HIS A 65 -2.65 -6.65 -25.93
CA HIS A 65 -2.57 -7.71 -24.93
C HIS A 65 -2.05 -7.16 -23.62
N PHE A 66 -2.37 -7.81 -22.51
CA PHE A 66 -1.73 -7.53 -21.24
C PHE A 66 -1.57 -8.79 -20.39
N SER A 67 -0.60 -8.76 -19.51
CA SER A 67 -0.49 -9.61 -18.33
C SER A 67 -0.43 -8.74 -17.09
N CYS A 68 -0.82 -9.27 -15.97
CA CYS A 68 -0.76 -8.59 -14.69
C CYS A 68 -0.27 -9.54 -13.61
N GLY A 69 0.05 -8.98 -12.45
CA GLY A 69 0.34 -9.73 -11.24
C GLY A 69 0.13 -8.84 -10.02
N ARG A 70 0.09 -9.47 -8.85
CA ARG A 70 -0.14 -8.77 -7.58
C ARG A 70 1.05 -7.89 -7.23
N SER A 71 0.78 -6.64 -6.87
CA SER A 71 1.82 -5.65 -6.59
C SER A 71 2.37 -5.67 -5.16
N GLY A 72 1.75 -6.45 -4.25
CA GLY A 72 2.18 -6.52 -2.85
C GLY A 72 1.81 -5.31 -1.99
N HIS A 73 1.09 -4.34 -2.55
CA HIS A 73 0.75 -3.09 -1.88
C HIS A 73 -0.57 -3.16 -1.09
N CYS A 74 -1.61 -3.73 -1.68
CA CYS A 74 -2.92 -3.91 -1.05
C CYS A 74 -3.74 -4.98 -1.79
N VAL A 75 -4.89 -5.34 -1.22
CA VAL A 75 -5.89 -6.18 -1.90
C VAL A 75 -6.33 -5.52 -3.21
N GLY A 76 -6.32 -6.29 -4.28
CA GLY A 76 -6.63 -5.81 -5.64
C GLY A 76 -5.48 -5.05 -6.31
N GLY A 77 -4.33 -4.88 -5.63
CA GLY A 77 -3.18 -4.15 -6.17
C GLY A 77 -2.46 -4.92 -7.28
N LEU A 78 -2.38 -4.34 -8.48
CA LEU A 78 -1.82 -4.95 -9.68
C LEU A 78 -0.68 -4.12 -10.27
N TRP A 79 0.33 -4.82 -10.79
CA TRP A 79 1.17 -4.33 -11.86
C TRP A 79 0.63 -4.83 -13.21
N PHE A 80 0.91 -4.11 -14.30
CA PHE A 80 0.50 -4.45 -15.66
C PHE A 80 1.70 -4.44 -16.61
N HIS A 81 1.76 -5.43 -17.51
CA HIS A 81 2.59 -5.41 -18.70
C HIS A 81 1.66 -5.47 -19.91
N ILE A 82 1.70 -4.43 -20.72
CA ILE A 82 0.75 -4.16 -21.82
C ILE A 82 1.55 -4.06 -23.10
N TRP A 83 1.10 -4.72 -24.17
CA TRP A 83 1.80 -4.66 -25.46
C TRP A 83 0.86 -4.86 -26.64
N ASP A 84 1.28 -4.36 -27.79
CA ASP A 84 0.72 -4.63 -29.10
C ASP A 84 1.82 -5.14 -30.06
N SER A 85 1.58 -5.15 -31.37
CA SER A 85 2.54 -5.59 -32.38
C SER A 85 3.80 -4.71 -32.50
N GLY A 86 3.83 -3.52 -31.93
CA GLY A 86 4.91 -2.56 -32.13
C GLY A 86 5.47 -1.94 -30.86
N LYS A 87 4.69 -1.91 -29.77
CA LYS A 87 5.07 -1.21 -28.53
C LYS A 87 4.67 -1.99 -27.28
N SER A 88 5.43 -1.76 -26.22
CA SER A 88 5.15 -2.35 -24.91
C SER A 88 5.32 -1.34 -23.77
N CYS A 89 4.44 -1.45 -22.76
CA CYS A 89 4.46 -0.63 -21.57
C CYS A 89 4.37 -1.50 -20.33
N PHE A 90 5.24 -1.28 -19.37
CA PHE A 90 5.13 -1.82 -18.03
C PHE A 90 4.65 -0.73 -17.06
N TYR A 91 3.68 -1.03 -16.21
CA TYR A 91 3.20 -0.15 -15.15
C TYR A 91 3.18 -0.91 -13.83
N SER A 92 4.00 -0.50 -12.87
CA SER A 92 4.13 -1.22 -11.60
C SER A 92 2.91 -1.07 -10.69
N GLY A 93 2.06 -0.05 -10.89
CA GLY A 93 1.21 0.40 -9.79
C GLY A 93 2.08 0.72 -8.58
N ASP A 94 1.49 0.92 -7.42
CA ASP A 94 2.24 0.98 -6.16
C ASP A 94 2.78 -0.40 -5.86
N TYR A 95 4.09 -0.52 -5.72
CA TYR A 95 4.77 -1.81 -5.68
C TYR A 95 5.55 -2.01 -4.39
N GLN A 96 5.35 -3.18 -3.75
CA GLN A 96 6.10 -3.60 -2.57
C GLN A 96 6.60 -5.04 -2.77
N PRO A 97 7.91 -5.25 -3.01
CA PRO A 97 8.44 -6.59 -3.33
C PRO A 97 8.53 -7.53 -2.13
N GLY A 98 8.51 -7.01 -0.90
CA GLY A 98 8.66 -7.78 0.33
C GLY A 98 7.58 -7.50 1.39
N PRO A 99 6.28 -7.63 1.07
CA PRO A 99 5.21 -7.39 2.03
C PRO A 99 5.13 -8.50 3.08
N LEU A 100 4.60 -8.20 4.27
CA LEU A 100 4.35 -9.19 5.31
C LEU A 100 2.99 -9.87 5.15
N ALA A 101 1.95 -9.10 4.81
CA ALA A 101 0.59 -9.58 4.73
C ALA A 101 0.15 -9.92 3.30
N PHE A 102 0.55 -9.12 2.31
CA PHE A 102 0.05 -9.27 0.96
C PHE A 102 0.86 -10.25 0.12
N ALA A 103 0.21 -10.92 -0.81
CA ALA A 103 0.88 -11.68 -1.85
C ALA A 103 1.46 -10.72 -2.90
N VAL A 104 2.62 -11.07 -3.45
CA VAL A 104 3.30 -10.31 -4.49
C VAL A 104 3.80 -11.24 -5.58
N ASP A 105 3.57 -10.88 -6.84
CA ASP A 105 4.12 -11.57 -8.00
C ASP A 105 5.33 -10.77 -8.47
N GLN A 106 6.51 -11.37 -8.33
CA GLN A 106 7.79 -10.70 -8.58
C GLN A 106 7.93 -10.30 -10.05
N VAL A 107 8.38 -9.08 -10.28
CA VAL A 107 8.63 -8.53 -11.61
C VAL A 107 10.06 -8.86 -12.03
N LYS A 108 10.22 -9.92 -12.85
CA LYS A 108 11.52 -10.39 -13.34
C LYS A 108 11.47 -10.77 -14.80
N GLY A 109 12.56 -10.48 -15.54
CA GLY A 109 12.72 -10.87 -16.95
C GLY A 109 11.75 -10.17 -17.90
N ARG A 110 11.10 -9.08 -17.49
CA ARG A 110 10.19 -8.33 -18.35
C ARG A 110 10.97 -7.42 -19.29
N ARG A 111 10.42 -7.25 -20.50
CA ARG A 111 10.93 -6.30 -21.50
C ARG A 111 9.83 -5.31 -21.82
N ALA A 112 10.15 -4.01 -21.82
CA ALA A 112 9.20 -2.98 -22.23
C ALA A 112 9.93 -1.78 -22.84
N ASP A 113 9.30 -1.15 -23.83
CA ASP A 113 9.82 0.12 -24.41
C ASP A 113 9.68 1.26 -23.40
N LEU A 114 8.60 1.25 -22.63
CA LEU A 114 8.33 2.21 -21.55
C LEU A 114 7.98 1.45 -20.26
N ALA A 115 8.62 1.81 -19.16
CA ALA A 115 8.23 1.38 -17.83
C ALA A 115 7.87 2.59 -16.96
N ILE A 116 6.69 2.56 -16.35
CA ILE A 116 6.23 3.54 -15.36
C ILE A 116 6.29 2.83 -14.02
N VAL A 117 7.24 3.25 -13.16
CA VAL A 117 7.63 2.49 -11.97
C VAL A 117 7.46 3.32 -10.71
N ASP A 118 6.86 2.73 -9.67
CA ASP A 118 6.71 3.35 -8.35
C ASP A 118 8.07 3.75 -7.78
N CYS A 119 8.18 5.00 -7.36
CA CYS A 119 9.36 5.60 -6.73
C CYS A 119 8.93 6.58 -5.63
N ALA A 120 8.00 6.13 -4.75
CA ALA A 120 7.42 6.97 -3.71
C ALA A 120 8.45 7.50 -2.70
N HIS A 121 9.53 6.75 -2.49
CA HIS A 121 10.55 7.04 -1.48
C HIS A 121 11.97 7.05 -2.05
N PRO A 122 12.30 7.99 -2.97
CA PRO A 122 13.60 8.03 -3.65
C PRO A 122 14.78 8.28 -2.69
N ASP A 123 14.52 8.86 -1.53
CA ASP A 123 15.54 9.18 -0.51
C ASP A 123 15.72 8.07 0.54
N THR A 124 14.89 7.02 0.51
CA THR A 124 14.96 5.92 1.47
C THR A 124 15.95 4.87 1.02
N GLN A 125 17.13 4.87 1.63
CA GLN A 125 18.19 3.88 1.37
C GLN A 125 18.02 2.61 2.23
N GLU A 126 17.25 2.72 3.30
CA GLU A 126 17.05 1.63 4.25
C GLU A 126 16.13 0.56 3.67
N ASP A 127 16.48 -0.69 3.96
CA ASP A 127 15.65 -1.81 3.59
C ASP A 127 14.38 -1.91 4.47
N ALA A 128 13.41 -2.67 3.99
CA ALA A 128 12.13 -2.84 4.68
C ALA A 128 12.29 -3.47 6.08
N ARG A 129 13.31 -4.31 6.29
CA ARG A 129 13.59 -4.95 7.58
C ARG A 129 14.05 -3.94 8.62
N ALA A 130 15.00 -3.08 8.27
CA ALA A 130 15.50 -2.03 9.16
C ALA A 130 14.37 -1.06 9.57
N LEU A 131 13.53 -0.66 8.60
CA LEU A 131 12.39 0.22 8.88
C LEU A 131 11.36 -0.43 9.81
N ARG A 132 11.07 -1.73 9.63
CA ARG A 132 10.17 -2.48 10.53
C ARG A 132 10.77 -2.61 11.93
N SER A 133 12.07 -2.90 12.05
CA SER A 133 12.75 -2.99 13.35
C SER A 133 12.62 -1.70 14.16
N ARG A 134 12.75 -0.53 13.54
CA ARG A 134 12.54 0.76 14.22
C ARG A 134 11.14 0.93 14.82
N ILE A 135 10.11 0.41 14.14
CA ILE A 135 8.76 0.46 14.70
C ILE A 135 8.67 -0.41 15.95
N LEU A 136 9.27 -1.61 15.91
CA LEU A 136 9.30 -2.53 17.04
C LEU A 136 10.10 -1.95 18.22
N GLU A 137 11.17 -1.21 17.96
CA GLU A 137 11.97 -0.49 18.99
C GLU A 137 11.14 0.56 19.75
N TRP A 138 10.09 1.12 19.15
CA TRP A 138 9.14 2.01 19.84
C TRP A 138 8.04 1.23 20.54
N ILE A 139 7.53 0.15 19.95
CA ILE A 139 6.41 -0.63 20.50
C ILE A 139 6.85 -1.42 21.73
N GLY A 140 7.98 -2.14 21.65
CA GLY A 140 8.42 -3.08 22.68
C GLY A 140 8.58 -2.43 24.07
N PRO A 141 9.34 -1.33 24.22
CA PRO A 141 9.45 -0.63 25.51
C PRO A 141 8.10 -0.12 26.05
N CYS A 142 7.22 0.37 25.16
CA CYS A 142 5.91 0.84 25.61
C CYS A 142 5.10 -0.30 26.23
N ILE A 143 5.04 -1.47 25.58
CA ILE A 143 4.33 -2.65 26.11
C ILE A 143 4.97 -3.12 27.43
N ALA A 144 6.31 -3.19 27.49
CA ALA A 144 7.02 -3.61 28.69
C ALA A 144 6.76 -2.69 29.90
N ASP A 145 6.57 -1.40 29.66
CA ASP A 145 6.26 -0.38 30.68
C ASP A 145 4.75 -0.28 30.97
N GLY A 146 3.89 -1.12 30.36
CA GLY A 146 2.44 -1.04 30.49
C GLY A 146 1.83 0.21 29.84
N ARG A 147 2.54 0.85 28.91
CA ARG A 147 2.10 2.02 28.17
C ARG A 147 1.44 1.61 26.86
N ARG A 148 0.38 2.28 26.50
CA ARG A 148 -0.35 2.01 25.26
C ARG A 148 0.28 2.67 24.05
N VAL A 149 0.18 1.98 22.89
CA VAL A 149 0.62 2.49 21.60
C VAL A 149 -0.58 2.77 20.72
N VAL A 150 -0.63 3.93 20.09
CA VAL A 150 -1.67 4.32 19.11
C VAL A 150 -1.05 4.41 17.72
N LEU A 151 -1.66 3.73 16.76
CA LEU A 151 -1.25 3.67 15.36
C LEU A 151 -2.37 4.22 14.46
N PRO A 152 -2.30 5.49 14.02
CA PRO A 152 -3.17 6.03 12.98
C PRO A 152 -2.80 5.44 11.62
N LEU A 153 -3.77 4.80 10.95
CA LEU A 153 -3.54 3.96 9.76
C LEU A 153 -4.54 4.28 8.64
N PRO A 154 -4.19 4.04 7.37
CA PRO A 154 -5.17 3.98 6.31
C PRO A 154 -6.07 2.74 6.53
N ARG A 155 -7.31 2.83 6.08
CA ARG A 155 -8.27 1.71 6.21
C ARG A 155 -7.83 0.47 5.43
N TYR A 156 -7.19 0.63 4.28
CA TYR A 156 -6.69 -0.45 3.44
C TYR A 156 -5.17 -0.43 3.33
N GLY A 157 -4.56 -1.60 3.15
CA GLY A 157 -3.12 -1.75 2.93
C GLY A 157 -2.33 -1.86 4.23
N ARG A 158 -1.55 -0.83 4.60
CA ARG A 158 -0.56 -0.85 5.69
C ARG A 158 -1.05 -1.38 7.03
N GLY A 159 -2.34 -1.26 7.33
CA GLY A 159 -2.91 -1.78 8.58
C GLY A 159 -2.74 -3.29 8.74
N LEU A 160 -2.98 -4.07 7.69
CA LEU A 160 -2.78 -5.54 7.70
C LEU A 160 -1.30 -5.91 7.86
N GLU A 161 -0.42 -5.18 7.23
CA GLU A 161 1.03 -5.33 7.38
C GLU A 161 1.48 -5.13 8.84
N LEU A 162 0.92 -4.14 9.54
CA LEU A 162 1.22 -3.86 10.94
C LEU A 162 0.61 -4.88 11.87
N ILE A 163 -0.59 -5.39 11.62
CA ILE A 163 -1.15 -6.52 12.37
C ILE A 163 -0.19 -7.73 12.26
N ALA A 164 0.28 -8.05 11.05
CA ALA A 164 1.22 -9.13 10.85
C ALA A 164 2.53 -8.91 11.62
N LEU A 165 3.12 -7.72 11.51
CA LEU A 165 4.35 -7.35 12.22
C LEU A 165 4.20 -7.47 13.74
N ILE A 166 3.09 -6.94 14.29
CA ILE A 166 2.84 -6.94 15.73
C ILE A 166 2.63 -8.36 16.25
N LYS A 167 1.77 -9.15 15.60
CA LYS A 167 1.47 -10.52 16.03
C LYS A 167 2.67 -11.46 15.92
N GLU A 168 3.58 -11.23 14.96
CA GLU A 168 4.83 -12.00 14.85
C GLU A 168 5.82 -11.69 15.99
N ASN A 169 5.88 -10.45 16.47
CA ASN A 169 6.88 -10.01 17.44
C ASN A 169 6.35 -9.89 18.86
N PHE A 170 5.05 -9.64 19.01
CA PHE A 170 4.35 -9.50 20.29
C PHE A 170 3.05 -10.34 20.25
N PRO A 171 3.13 -11.68 20.20
CA PRO A 171 1.97 -12.55 20.03
C PRO A 171 0.93 -12.44 21.15
N GLN A 172 1.35 -12.00 22.34
CA GLN A 172 0.48 -11.80 23.50
C GLN A 172 -0.13 -10.39 23.58
N ALA A 173 0.32 -9.45 22.73
CA ALA A 173 -0.19 -8.09 22.77
C ALA A 173 -1.67 -8.05 22.39
N GLU A 174 -2.46 -7.37 23.23
CA GLU A 174 -3.87 -7.15 22.97
C GLU A 174 -4.04 -5.94 22.04
N ILE A 175 -4.68 -6.18 20.91
CA ILE A 175 -4.90 -5.15 19.89
C ILE A 175 -6.37 -4.75 19.90
N ALA A 176 -6.64 -3.47 20.16
CA ALA A 176 -7.94 -2.84 19.94
C ALA A 176 -7.94 -2.06 18.61
N ALA A 177 -9.12 -1.86 18.04
CA ALA A 177 -9.29 -1.06 16.83
C ALA A 177 -10.60 -0.26 16.87
N ASP A 178 -10.63 0.86 16.16
CA ASP A 178 -11.88 1.57 15.93
C ASP A 178 -12.72 0.87 14.85
N GLN A 179 -14.04 1.10 14.88
CA GLN A 179 -15.00 0.50 13.95
C GLN A 179 -14.63 0.73 12.47
N GLY A 180 -14.10 1.91 12.14
CA GLY A 180 -13.73 2.24 10.76
C GLY A 180 -12.59 1.38 10.24
N PHE A 181 -11.64 1.01 11.10
CA PHE A 181 -10.55 0.09 10.78
C PHE A 181 -11.04 -1.36 10.74
N THR A 182 -11.79 -1.81 11.75
CA THR A 182 -12.32 -3.19 11.81
C THR A 182 -13.17 -3.51 10.59
N ALA A 183 -14.12 -2.64 10.23
CA ALA A 183 -14.96 -2.83 9.05
C ALA A 183 -14.15 -2.91 7.73
N ALA A 184 -13.04 -2.19 7.64
CA ALA A 184 -12.15 -2.32 6.48
C ALA A 184 -11.39 -3.65 6.46
N VAL A 185 -10.97 -4.16 7.63
CA VAL A 185 -10.33 -5.47 7.77
C VAL A 185 -11.33 -6.59 7.43
N GLU A 186 -12.56 -6.52 7.92
CA GLU A 186 -13.64 -7.45 7.57
C GLU A 186 -13.88 -7.50 6.06
N GLN A 187 -13.94 -6.34 5.41
CA GLN A 187 -14.15 -6.23 3.97
C GLN A 187 -13.04 -6.92 3.17
N VAL A 188 -11.79 -6.83 3.61
CA VAL A 188 -10.65 -7.44 2.88
C VAL A 188 -10.38 -8.91 3.26
N CYS A 189 -10.95 -9.40 4.35
CA CYS A 189 -10.79 -10.78 4.81
C CYS A 189 -11.31 -11.83 3.80
N GLY A 190 -12.25 -11.47 2.93
CA GLY A 190 -12.81 -12.34 1.88
C GLY A 190 -11.92 -12.50 0.63
N TYR A 191 -10.75 -11.88 0.59
CA TYR A 191 -9.86 -11.86 -0.58
C TYR A 191 -8.54 -12.60 -0.29
N GLY A 192 -8.65 -13.87 0.13
CA GLY A 192 -7.49 -14.69 0.54
C GLY A 192 -6.41 -14.83 -0.54
N GLU A 193 -6.78 -14.82 -1.83
CA GLU A 193 -5.85 -14.88 -2.97
C GLU A 193 -4.89 -13.68 -3.05
N TRP A 194 -5.22 -12.58 -2.38
CA TRP A 194 -4.37 -11.37 -2.29
C TRP A 194 -3.45 -11.37 -1.08
N LEU A 195 -3.57 -12.36 -0.22
CA LEU A 195 -2.81 -12.48 1.01
C LEU A 195 -1.74 -13.57 0.89
N ARG A 196 -0.68 -13.45 1.66
CA ARG A 196 0.29 -14.53 1.80
C ARG A 196 -0.32 -15.69 2.57
N ALA A 197 0.18 -16.91 2.33
CA ALA A 197 -0.26 -18.10 3.04
C ALA A 197 -0.25 -17.89 4.57
N GLY A 198 -1.31 -18.30 5.24
CA GLY A 198 -1.52 -18.17 6.69
C GLY A 198 -1.94 -16.78 7.17
N ARG A 199 -2.00 -15.77 6.28
CA ARG A 199 -2.39 -14.40 6.69
C ARG A 199 -3.90 -14.22 6.78
N GLU A 200 -4.64 -14.95 5.99
CA GLU A 200 -6.11 -14.93 6.10
C GLU A 200 -6.54 -15.42 7.48
N GLU A 201 -5.99 -16.53 7.95
CA GLU A 201 -6.26 -17.08 9.27
C GLU A 201 -5.85 -16.11 10.39
N GLN A 202 -4.70 -15.45 10.23
CA GLN A 202 -4.25 -14.44 11.20
C GLN A 202 -5.20 -13.24 11.28
N ILE A 203 -5.72 -12.78 10.13
CA ILE A 203 -6.69 -11.68 10.06
C ILE A 203 -8.03 -12.11 10.67
N ARG A 204 -8.49 -13.34 10.39
CA ARG A 204 -9.70 -13.88 11.00
C ARG A 204 -9.55 -13.98 12.53
N ALA A 205 -8.43 -14.50 13.02
CA ALA A 205 -8.14 -14.56 14.45
C ALA A 205 -8.17 -13.15 15.08
N PHE A 206 -7.57 -12.14 14.43
CA PHE A 206 -7.65 -10.75 14.89
C PHE A 206 -9.11 -10.25 15.01
N LEU A 207 -9.97 -10.57 14.05
CA LEU A 207 -11.40 -10.19 14.10
C LEU A 207 -12.15 -10.96 15.18
N GLU A 208 -11.87 -12.24 15.37
CA GLU A 208 -12.46 -13.10 16.42
C GLU A 208 -12.09 -12.62 17.83
N GLU A 209 -10.94 -12.00 18.01
CA GLU A 209 -10.52 -11.34 19.25
C GLU A 209 -11.39 -10.10 19.61
N GLN A 210 -12.31 -9.70 18.74
CA GLN A 210 -13.27 -8.61 18.93
C GLN A 210 -12.61 -7.27 19.31
N PRO A 211 -11.75 -6.70 18.42
CA PRO A 211 -10.93 -5.54 18.74
C PRO A 211 -11.73 -4.30 19.14
N GLU A 212 -12.95 -4.13 18.65
CA GLU A 212 -13.85 -3.04 19.05
C GLU A 212 -14.30 -3.18 20.49
N LYS A 213 -14.65 -4.42 20.91
CA LYS A 213 -15.04 -4.68 22.30
C LYS A 213 -13.87 -4.51 23.27
N ARG A 214 -12.64 -4.79 22.84
CA ARG A 214 -11.45 -4.47 23.63
C ARG A 214 -11.32 -2.97 23.84
N LEU A 215 -11.57 -2.18 22.80
CA LEU A 215 -11.60 -0.72 22.90
C LEU A 215 -12.68 -0.23 23.88
N GLU A 216 -13.89 -0.79 23.81
CA GLU A 216 -15.00 -0.45 24.71
C GLU A 216 -14.70 -0.82 26.19
N ARG A 217 -14.06 -1.97 26.41
CA ARG A 217 -13.67 -2.44 27.76
C ARG A 217 -12.39 -1.79 28.28
N ASP A 218 -11.72 -0.99 27.45
CA ASP A 218 -10.47 -0.32 27.78
C ASP A 218 -9.32 -1.30 28.12
N VAL A 219 -9.30 -2.51 27.50
CA VAL A 219 -8.31 -3.57 27.70
C VAL A 219 -7.53 -3.80 26.42
N TYR A 220 -6.35 -3.21 26.28
CA TYR A 220 -5.45 -3.35 25.14
C TYR A 220 -4.09 -2.71 25.39
N ASP A 221 -3.08 -3.18 24.66
CA ASP A 221 -1.73 -2.59 24.59
C ASP A 221 -1.59 -1.67 23.40
N ILE A 222 -2.25 -2.00 22.28
CA ILE A 222 -2.13 -1.31 21.01
C ILE A 222 -3.51 -0.94 20.47
N LEU A 223 -3.67 0.31 20.03
CA LEU A 223 -4.88 0.85 19.41
C LEU A 223 -4.63 1.20 17.94
N LEU A 224 -5.37 0.55 17.04
CA LEU A 224 -5.37 0.84 15.61
C LEU A 224 -6.54 1.77 15.27
N LEU A 225 -6.25 2.91 14.64
CA LEU A 225 -7.25 3.90 14.24
C LEU A 225 -7.29 4.04 12.71
N GLY A 226 -8.46 3.85 12.11
CA GLY A 226 -8.69 3.92 10.66
C GLY A 226 -8.72 5.35 10.10
N ASP A 227 -7.85 6.20 10.60
CA ASP A 227 -7.70 7.60 10.21
C ASP A 227 -6.24 8.05 10.31
N THR A 228 -5.53 7.97 9.20
CA THR A 228 -4.09 8.27 9.11
C THR A 228 -3.70 9.64 9.66
N HIS A 229 -4.58 10.63 9.52
CA HIS A 229 -4.30 12.02 9.86
C HIS A 229 -5.01 12.50 11.13
N LEU A 230 -5.79 11.62 11.79
CA LEU A 230 -6.60 11.95 12.96
C LEU A 230 -7.53 13.16 12.69
N GLU A 231 -8.15 13.19 11.51
CA GLU A 231 -9.09 14.24 11.10
C GLU A 231 -10.49 14.00 11.66
N GLN A 232 -10.86 12.73 11.89
CA GLN A 232 -12.13 12.37 12.53
C GLN A 232 -12.06 12.66 14.03
N GLU A 233 -13.03 13.37 14.57
CA GLU A 233 -13.08 13.77 15.98
C GLU A 233 -12.94 12.56 16.92
N ARG A 234 -13.65 11.45 16.62
CA ARG A 234 -13.57 10.22 17.42
C ARG A 234 -12.13 9.67 17.50
N CYS A 235 -11.44 9.56 16.36
CA CYS A 235 -10.07 9.04 16.32
C CYS A 235 -9.09 9.99 17.03
N ARG A 236 -9.29 11.30 16.87
CA ARG A 236 -8.50 12.32 17.55
C ARG A 236 -8.68 12.22 19.07
N SER A 237 -9.92 12.19 19.57
CA SER A 237 -10.22 12.09 21.00
C SER A 237 -9.64 10.82 21.63
N LEU A 238 -9.67 9.68 20.90
CA LEU A 238 -9.03 8.44 21.35
C LEU A 238 -7.51 8.59 21.45
N ALA A 239 -6.85 9.18 20.46
CA ALA A 239 -5.40 9.42 20.49
C ALA A 239 -5.02 10.38 21.63
N GLU A 240 -5.76 11.47 21.83
CA GLU A 240 -5.54 12.43 22.92
C GLU A 240 -5.75 11.79 24.30
N ARG A 241 -6.76 10.93 24.44
CA ARG A 241 -7.00 10.18 25.67
C ARG A 241 -5.80 9.30 26.04
N GLU A 242 -5.26 8.56 25.07
CA GLU A 242 -4.12 7.69 25.34
C GLU A 242 -2.84 8.49 25.62
N LEU A 243 -2.63 9.61 24.93
CA LEU A 243 -1.53 10.53 25.24
C LEU A 243 -1.62 11.10 26.67
N ALA A 244 -2.82 11.46 27.13
CA ALA A 244 -3.04 11.94 28.49
C ALA A 244 -2.73 10.88 29.56
N ARG A 245 -2.79 9.59 29.18
CA ARG A 245 -2.45 8.43 30.04
C ARG A 245 -0.99 8.01 29.94
N GLY A 246 -0.15 8.78 29.22
CA GLY A 246 1.26 8.47 29.01
C GLY A 246 1.54 7.50 27.86
N GLY A 247 0.54 7.21 27.05
CA GLY A 247 0.68 6.39 25.82
C GLY A 247 1.53 7.09 24.75
N LEU A 248 1.86 6.37 23.68
CA LEU A 248 2.66 6.83 22.56
C LEU A 248 1.87 6.75 21.25
N VAL A 249 1.87 7.82 20.46
CA VAL A 249 1.37 7.81 19.07
C VAL A 249 2.54 7.61 18.12
N ILE A 250 2.46 6.58 17.27
CA ILE A 250 3.49 6.27 16.26
C ILE A 250 2.92 6.55 14.87
N ILE A 251 3.52 7.48 14.15
CA ILE A 251 3.13 7.86 12.79
C ILE A 251 3.96 7.07 11.79
N THR A 252 3.31 6.16 11.07
CA THR A 252 3.96 5.20 10.17
C THR A 252 3.94 5.61 8.70
N GLY A 253 3.30 6.74 8.36
CA GLY A 253 3.14 7.18 6.99
C GLY A 253 3.43 8.66 6.77
N ARG A 254 2.87 9.16 5.65
CA ARG A 254 2.99 10.56 5.27
C ARG A 254 2.25 11.47 6.25
N VAL A 255 2.88 12.59 6.59
CA VAL A 255 2.31 13.63 7.45
C VAL A 255 1.74 14.74 6.57
N LYS A 256 0.51 15.15 6.85
CA LYS A 256 -0.13 16.29 6.19
C LYS A 256 0.38 17.59 6.84
N PRO A 257 1.03 18.49 6.09
CA PRO A 257 1.48 19.76 6.64
C PRO A 257 0.34 20.56 7.27
N GLY A 258 0.58 21.12 8.46
CA GLY A 258 -0.42 21.90 9.21
C GLY A 258 -1.58 21.09 9.79
N GLY A 259 -1.58 19.75 9.64
CA GLY A 259 -2.59 18.88 10.24
C GLY A 259 -2.33 18.55 11.69
N PHE A 260 -3.32 17.94 12.37
CA PHE A 260 -3.22 17.57 13.78
C PHE A 260 -2.02 16.66 14.09
N VAL A 261 -1.75 15.67 13.23
CA VAL A 261 -0.58 14.78 13.35
C VAL A 261 0.74 15.58 13.35
N GLN A 262 0.86 16.63 12.51
CA GLN A 262 2.04 17.50 12.51
C GLN A 262 2.18 18.19 13.87
N THR A 263 1.10 18.71 14.45
CA THR A 263 1.10 19.34 15.78
C THR A 263 1.56 18.38 16.88
N LEU A 264 1.18 17.09 16.80
CA LEU A 264 1.66 16.08 17.76
C LEU A 264 3.17 15.85 17.66
N LEU A 265 3.70 15.79 16.42
CA LEU A 265 5.14 15.62 16.18
C LEU A 265 5.94 16.82 16.65
N ASP A 266 5.51 18.04 16.33
CA ASP A 266 6.16 19.30 16.71
C ASP A 266 6.16 19.45 18.24
N GLY A 267 5.07 19.03 18.89
CA GLY A 267 4.93 18.99 20.35
C GLY A 267 5.62 17.81 21.04
N LYS A 268 6.36 16.97 20.31
CA LYS A 268 7.00 15.74 20.81
C LYS A 268 6.04 14.77 21.52
N LYS A 269 4.76 14.81 21.15
CA LYS A 269 3.70 13.91 21.66
C LYS A 269 3.52 12.66 20.78
N ALA A 270 4.14 12.64 19.63
CA ALA A 270 4.18 11.50 18.73
C ALA A 270 5.60 11.29 18.20
N VAL A 271 5.86 10.08 17.71
CA VAL A 271 7.10 9.74 17.02
C VAL A 271 6.80 9.35 15.56
N ARG A 272 7.76 9.57 14.68
CA ARG A 272 7.67 9.13 13.29
C ARG A 272 8.56 7.91 13.09
N ALA A 273 7.93 6.80 12.70
CA ALA A 273 8.63 5.56 12.35
C ALA A 273 8.02 5.04 11.03
N HIS A 274 8.69 5.33 9.92
CA HIS A 274 8.18 5.02 8.59
C HIS A 274 7.98 3.50 8.40
N PHE A 275 6.80 3.08 7.95
CA PHE A 275 6.54 1.70 7.54
C PHE A 275 6.74 1.56 6.02
N PRO A 276 7.53 0.56 5.55
CA PRO A 276 7.82 0.35 4.15
C PRO A 276 6.61 -0.23 3.42
N HIS A 277 5.74 0.63 2.90
CA HIS A 277 4.53 0.24 2.16
C HIS A 277 4.69 0.33 0.64
N HIS A 278 5.75 0.97 0.19
CA HIS A 278 6.25 1.03 -1.18
C HIS A 278 7.66 0.48 -1.22
N GLN A 279 8.15 0.20 -2.41
CA GLN A 279 9.54 -0.20 -2.59
C GLN A 279 10.51 0.91 -2.17
N SER A 280 11.66 0.50 -1.62
CA SER A 280 12.80 1.39 -1.35
C SER A 280 13.53 1.77 -2.64
N MET A 281 14.48 2.71 -2.58
CA MET A 281 15.36 3.00 -3.73
C MET A 281 16.19 1.76 -4.11
N GLY A 282 16.64 0.97 -3.13
CA GLY A 282 17.34 -0.29 -3.40
C GLY A 282 16.47 -1.30 -4.17
N ASP A 283 15.22 -1.47 -3.76
CA ASP A 283 14.27 -2.34 -4.45
C ASP A 283 13.95 -1.83 -5.87
N PHE A 284 13.80 -0.51 -6.04
CA PHE A 284 13.61 0.13 -7.34
C PHE A 284 14.77 -0.18 -8.28
N MET A 285 16.00 0.02 -7.84
CA MET A 285 17.19 -0.29 -8.64
C MET A 285 17.28 -1.78 -8.97
N ALA A 286 17.03 -2.66 -8.00
CA ALA A 286 16.98 -4.10 -8.21
C ALA A 286 15.91 -4.53 -9.23
N LEU A 287 14.75 -3.87 -9.20
CA LEU A 287 13.69 -4.10 -10.20
C LEU A 287 14.18 -3.71 -11.61
N LEU A 288 14.88 -2.57 -11.77
CA LEU A 288 15.42 -2.16 -13.05
C LEU A 288 16.51 -3.14 -13.56
N GLU A 289 17.40 -3.60 -12.69
CA GLU A 289 18.46 -4.54 -13.03
C GLU A 289 17.95 -5.93 -13.44
N GLN A 290 16.82 -6.36 -12.86
CA GLN A 290 16.21 -7.66 -13.15
C GLN A 290 15.34 -7.67 -14.41
N ASN A 291 15.16 -6.50 -15.05
CA ASN A 291 14.30 -6.33 -16.21
C ASN A 291 14.99 -5.53 -17.33
N ASN A 292 14.47 -5.63 -18.55
CA ASN A 292 15.01 -4.92 -19.70
C ASN A 292 14.00 -3.84 -20.17
N PHE A 293 14.03 -2.67 -19.50
CA PHE A 293 13.21 -1.53 -19.86
C PHE A 293 14.02 -0.50 -20.63
N GLN A 294 13.56 -0.07 -21.81
CA GLN A 294 14.28 0.89 -22.63
C GLN A 294 14.20 2.30 -22.05
N THR A 295 13.02 2.71 -21.59
CA THR A 295 12.79 3.99 -20.94
C THR A 295 12.06 3.76 -19.63
N VAL A 296 12.51 4.39 -18.54
CA VAL A 296 11.89 4.29 -17.22
C VAL A 296 11.43 5.67 -16.77
N VAL A 297 10.16 5.77 -16.42
CA VAL A 297 9.55 6.96 -15.83
C VAL A 297 9.18 6.62 -14.37
N PRO A 298 9.96 7.10 -13.40
CA PRO A 298 9.58 6.98 -12.00
C PRO A 298 8.39 7.88 -11.69
N PHE A 299 7.40 7.37 -10.98
CA PHE A 299 6.25 8.15 -10.56
C PHE A 299 6.09 8.12 -9.04
N HIS A 300 5.10 8.82 -8.51
CA HIS A 300 4.75 8.88 -7.08
C HIS A 300 5.77 9.66 -6.24
N ASN A 301 6.73 10.34 -6.85
CA ASN A 301 7.63 11.26 -6.18
C ASN A 301 7.39 12.70 -6.66
N GLY A 302 7.75 13.68 -5.82
CA GLY A 302 7.62 15.10 -6.16
C GLY A 302 8.72 15.63 -7.08
N ARG A 303 9.68 14.81 -7.49
CA ARG A 303 10.84 15.19 -8.29
C ARG A 303 10.55 14.91 -9.76
N ARG A 304 10.36 15.96 -10.56
CA ARG A 304 10.07 15.87 -12.00
C ARG A 304 11.26 15.43 -12.86
N GLU A 305 12.45 15.25 -12.28
CA GLU A 305 13.73 15.16 -13.00
C GLU A 305 14.33 13.75 -13.04
N LEU A 306 13.71 12.74 -12.44
CA LEU A 306 14.23 11.39 -12.47
C LEU A 306 13.75 10.64 -13.72
N TYR A 307 14.37 10.90 -14.85
CA TYR A 307 14.24 10.05 -16.04
C TYR A 307 15.45 9.13 -16.14
N PHE A 308 15.22 7.82 -16.11
CA PHE A 308 16.25 6.85 -16.39
C PHE A 308 16.10 6.36 -17.84
N GLN A 309 17.04 6.71 -18.72
CA GLN A 309 17.25 5.89 -19.90
C GLN A 309 18.03 4.66 -19.46
N ALA A 310 17.45 3.47 -19.65
CA ALA A 310 18.19 2.23 -19.45
C ALA A 310 19.39 2.27 -20.40
N ALA A 311 20.59 2.23 -19.83
CA ALA A 311 21.82 2.21 -20.59
C ALA A 311 21.83 0.97 -21.49
N GLY A 312 21.68 1.15 -22.77
CA GLY A 312 22.26 0.24 -23.73
C GLY A 312 23.73 0.07 -23.34
N THR A 313 24.17 -1.16 -23.23
CA THR A 313 25.51 -1.61 -22.91
C THR A 313 26.59 -0.54 -23.08
N GLY A 314 27.02 0.10 -22.02
CA GLY A 314 28.18 1.00 -22.00
C GLY A 314 27.86 2.42 -21.55
N SER A 315 27.91 2.67 -20.28
CA SER A 315 28.31 3.90 -19.58
C SER A 315 27.45 4.18 -18.34
N LYS A 316 28.04 3.91 -17.20
CA LYS A 316 27.60 4.45 -15.91
C LYS A 316 27.76 5.97 -15.98
N ARG A 317 26.68 6.72 -16.02
CA ARG A 317 26.73 8.15 -15.71
C ARG A 317 26.08 8.35 -14.36
N GLY A 318 26.89 8.87 -13.46
CA GLY A 318 26.62 9.05 -12.06
C GLY A 318 25.48 10.02 -11.80
N LEU A 319 24.84 9.76 -10.67
CA LEU A 319 23.98 10.69 -9.95
C LEU A 319 24.84 11.88 -9.53
N GLY A 320 24.61 13.04 -10.15
CA GLY A 320 25.09 14.34 -9.71
C GLY A 320 23.96 15.07 -8.98
#